data_96c42d5ea201c19ce3713e70a4e189b8
#
_entry.id   96c42d5ea201c19ce3713e70a4e189b8
#
_cell.length_a   1.000
_cell.length_b   1.000
_cell.length_c   1.000
_cell.angle_alpha   90.00
_cell.angle_beta   90.00
_cell.angle_gamma   90.00
#
_symmetry.space_group_name_H-M   'P 1'
#
loop_
_entity.id
_entity.type
_entity.pdbx_description
1 polymer ?
#
loop_
_entity_poly.entity_id
_entity_poly.type
_entity_poly.pdbx_seq_one_letter_code
_entity_poly.pdbx_strand_id
1 'polypeptide(L)'
;MYLRRFYFIILVYANLKMEYDTKDKTFWKRKGNDMKVLLGAVNAKYIHSNLAVYCLKAYAEKYGDTSDEISIGEYTINQQLDEILRDIYKRKPDMLCLSCYIWNLTYVEEICREIKKVMPQIIIWIGGPEVSYDGVKVLERLPEVDGVMKGEGEQTFCDLLHFYQDK
;
A
#
# COMPACT_ATOMS: atom_id res chain seq x y z
N MET A 1 19.43 -10.20 13.29
CA MET A 1 18.53 -11.36 13.11
C MET A 1 17.16 -10.98 12.53
N TYR A 2 16.73 -9.73 12.65
CA TYR A 2 15.45 -9.20 12.10
C TYR A 2 15.44 -8.97 10.59
N LEU A 3 16.52 -8.48 10.00
CA LEU A 3 16.65 -8.24 8.55
C LEU A 3 16.41 -9.49 7.67
N ARG A 4 16.80 -10.69 8.14
CA ARG A 4 16.59 -11.94 7.38
C ARG A 4 15.12 -12.36 7.26
N ARG A 5 14.28 -12.03 8.24
CA ARG A 5 12.86 -12.38 8.23
C ARG A 5 12.06 -11.45 7.31
N PHE A 6 12.47 -10.21 7.24
CA PHE A 6 11.88 -9.19 6.39
C PHE A 6 12.15 -9.45 4.90
N TYR A 7 13.39 -9.76 4.55
CA TYR A 7 13.74 -10.19 3.20
C TYR A 7 12.93 -11.40 2.72
N PHE A 8 12.57 -12.31 3.62
CA PHE A 8 11.81 -13.51 3.26
C PHE A 8 10.35 -13.19 2.91
N ILE A 9 9.71 -12.27 3.60
CA ILE A 9 8.31 -11.89 3.35
C ILE A 9 8.18 -11.04 2.08
N ILE A 10 9.07 -10.09 1.86
CA ILE A 10 9.10 -9.28 0.62
C ILE A 10 9.55 -10.13 -0.57
N LEU A 11 10.54 -11.00 -0.43
CA LEU A 11 11.04 -11.87 -1.50
C LEU A 11 9.99 -12.87 -1.99
N VAL A 12 9.15 -13.41 -1.12
CA VAL A 12 8.11 -14.38 -1.54
C VAL A 12 7.06 -13.72 -2.44
N TYR A 13 6.79 -12.42 -2.27
CA TYR A 13 5.74 -11.73 -3.03
C TYR A 13 6.25 -10.84 -4.17
N ALA A 14 7.48 -10.37 -4.10
CA ALA A 14 8.13 -9.64 -5.20
C ALA A 14 8.76 -10.57 -6.26
N ASN A 15 9.19 -11.78 -5.88
CA ASN A 15 9.86 -12.74 -6.78
C ASN A 15 8.99 -13.31 -7.89
N LEU A 16 7.66 -13.14 -7.85
CA LEU A 16 6.79 -13.59 -8.94
C LEU A 16 6.74 -12.63 -10.13
N LYS A 17 7.20 -11.40 -9.96
CA LYS A 17 7.24 -10.40 -11.03
C LYS A 17 8.65 -10.05 -11.52
N MET A 18 9.68 -10.47 -10.79
CA MET A 18 11.06 -10.12 -11.14
C MET A 18 11.98 -11.32 -10.91
N GLU A 19 12.58 -11.84 -11.97
CA GLU A 19 13.93 -12.38 -11.83
C GLU A 19 14.75 -11.25 -11.20
N TYR A 20 15.13 -11.45 -9.96
CA TYR A 20 15.82 -10.43 -9.18
C TYR A 20 17.21 -10.23 -9.79
N ASP A 21 17.33 -9.33 -10.73
CA ASP A 21 18.63 -8.82 -11.14
C ASP A 21 19.16 -7.91 -10.03
N THR A 22 19.98 -8.51 -9.17
CA THR A 22 20.69 -7.82 -8.08
C THR A 22 21.59 -6.70 -8.58
N LYS A 23 21.70 -6.50 -9.89
CA LYS A 23 22.57 -5.50 -10.53
C LYS A 23 21.86 -4.19 -10.84
N ASP A 24 20.54 -4.18 -10.95
CA ASP A 24 19.79 -2.95 -11.23
C ASP A 24 19.08 -2.40 -9.99
N LYS A 25 19.90 -1.90 -9.04
CA LYS A 25 19.42 -1.17 -7.85
C LYS A 25 18.87 0.23 -8.17
N THR A 26 18.85 0.62 -9.44
CA THR A 26 18.55 2.01 -9.84
C THR A 26 17.06 2.30 -9.98
N PHE A 27 16.23 1.28 -10.14
CA PHE A 27 14.80 1.45 -10.40
C PHE A 27 14.02 2.04 -9.21
N TRP A 28 14.48 1.78 -7.97
CA TRP A 28 13.80 2.21 -6.73
C TRP A 28 14.53 3.35 -6.01
N LYS A 29 15.60 3.89 -6.59
CA LYS A 29 16.35 4.99 -5.97
C LYS A 29 15.60 6.31 -6.07
N ARG A 30 14.79 6.63 -5.06
CA ARG A 30 14.50 8.03 -4.74
C ARG A 30 15.62 8.57 -3.86
N LYS A 31 16.26 9.64 -4.31
CA LYS A 31 17.19 10.42 -3.48
C LYS A 31 16.40 11.08 -2.36
N GLY A 32 16.54 10.59 -1.11
CA GLY A 32 16.51 11.35 0.13
C GLY A 32 15.38 12.40 0.32
N ASN A 33 14.14 12.15 -0.14
CA ASN A 33 13.01 13.02 0.15
C ASN A 33 11.93 12.20 0.86
N ASP A 34 11.32 12.80 1.88
CA ASP A 34 10.16 12.27 2.58
C ASP A 34 9.08 11.84 1.58
N MET A 35 8.53 10.65 1.76
CA MET A 35 7.44 10.17 0.90
C MET A 35 6.10 10.71 1.38
N LYS A 36 5.19 10.94 0.43
CA LYS A 36 3.78 11.16 0.70
C LYS A 36 3.04 9.83 0.64
N VAL A 37 2.61 9.36 1.79
CA VAL A 37 1.90 8.09 1.93
C VAL A 37 0.42 8.37 2.18
N LEU A 38 -0.45 7.79 1.37
CA LEU A 38 -1.89 7.82 1.56
C LEU A 38 -2.39 6.45 2.00
N LEU A 39 -2.91 6.38 3.22
CA LEU A 39 -3.65 5.23 3.73
C LEU A 39 -5.11 5.39 3.35
N GLY A 40 -5.59 4.59 2.41
CA GLY A 40 -6.94 4.65 1.88
C GLY A 40 -7.85 3.58 2.48
N ALA A 41 -9.02 3.99 2.93
CA ALA A 41 -10.07 3.11 3.43
C ALA A 41 -11.38 3.34 2.67
N VAL A 42 -11.92 2.28 2.06
CA VAL A 42 -13.25 2.32 1.44
C VAL A 42 -14.24 1.60 2.36
N ASN A 43 -15.01 2.38 3.09
CA ASN A 43 -15.93 1.89 4.12
C ASN A 43 -17.27 1.45 3.52
N ALA A 44 -17.93 0.48 4.17
CA ALA A 44 -19.27 0.03 3.76
C ALA A 44 -20.35 1.10 3.95
N LYS A 45 -20.16 1.98 4.95
CA LYS A 45 -21.07 3.09 5.27
C LYS A 45 -20.28 4.32 5.71
N TYR A 46 -20.85 5.47 5.47
CA TYR A 46 -20.27 6.76 5.82
C TYR A 46 -19.95 6.94 7.32
N ILE A 47 -20.74 6.33 8.19
CA ILE A 47 -20.61 6.42 9.66
C ILE A 47 -19.54 5.46 10.22
N HIS A 48 -18.92 4.64 9.40
CA HIS A 48 -17.92 3.67 9.85
C HIS A 48 -16.53 4.17 9.46
N SER A 49 -15.63 4.29 10.42
CA SER A 49 -14.20 4.49 10.19
C SER A 49 -13.47 3.16 10.17
N ASN A 50 -12.45 3.06 9.34
CA ASN A 50 -11.60 1.90 9.29
C ASN A 50 -10.45 2.04 10.29
N LEU A 51 -10.59 1.41 11.45
CA LEU A 51 -9.60 1.50 12.52
C LEU A 51 -8.18 1.08 12.08
N ALA A 52 -8.05 0.15 11.14
CA ALA A 52 -6.76 -0.35 10.70
C ALA A 52 -5.86 0.78 10.15
N VAL A 53 -6.38 1.66 9.29
CA VAL A 53 -5.56 2.76 8.73
C VAL A 53 -5.12 3.77 9.80
N TYR A 54 -5.93 3.98 10.84
CA TYR A 54 -5.55 4.81 11.99
C TYR A 54 -4.48 4.16 12.86
N CYS A 55 -4.60 2.84 13.09
CA CYS A 55 -3.59 2.07 13.82
C CYS A 55 -2.25 2.08 13.08
N LEU A 56 -2.24 1.84 11.76
CA LEU A 56 -1.03 1.92 10.95
C LEU A 56 -0.36 3.29 11.07
N LYS A 57 -1.13 4.37 10.90
CA LYS A 57 -0.62 5.73 11.01
C LYS A 57 -0.05 6.00 12.40
N ALA A 58 -0.84 5.76 13.45
CA ALA A 58 -0.43 6.02 14.82
C ALA A 58 0.81 5.20 15.24
N TYR A 59 0.90 3.96 14.78
CA TYR A 59 2.05 3.11 15.04
C TYR A 59 3.30 3.61 14.32
N ALA A 60 3.18 3.98 13.04
CA ALA A 60 4.28 4.52 12.25
C ALA A 60 4.79 5.87 12.80
N GLU A 61 3.90 6.78 13.21
CA GLU A 61 4.25 8.05 13.84
C GLU A 61 4.97 7.86 15.18
N LYS A 62 4.66 6.79 15.90
CA LYS A 62 5.25 6.53 17.22
C LYS A 62 6.54 5.71 17.16
N TYR A 63 6.62 4.76 16.26
CA TYR A 63 7.68 3.74 16.25
C TYR A 63 8.43 3.64 14.93
N GLY A 64 7.94 4.30 13.87
CA GLY A 64 8.46 4.16 12.52
C GLY A 64 9.76 4.91 12.26
N ASP A 65 10.16 5.85 13.14
CA ASP A 65 11.33 6.70 12.92
C ASP A 65 11.44 7.22 11.49
N THR A 66 10.28 7.69 10.96
CA THR A 66 10.13 8.13 9.57
C THR A 66 9.77 9.60 9.51
N SER A 67 10.31 10.31 8.53
CA SER A 67 9.94 11.68 8.19
C SER A 67 8.81 11.75 7.14
N ASP A 68 8.26 10.60 6.71
CA ASP A 68 7.23 10.52 5.69
C ASP A 68 5.92 11.21 6.09
N GLU A 69 5.30 11.89 5.15
CA GLU A 69 3.99 12.51 5.32
C GLU A 69 2.89 11.46 5.18
N ILE A 70 2.37 10.93 6.30
CA ILE A 70 1.32 9.92 6.30
C ILE A 70 -0.05 10.58 6.45
N SER A 71 -0.89 10.47 5.42
CA SER A 71 -2.26 10.96 5.40
C SER A 71 -3.27 9.82 5.30
N ILE A 72 -4.52 10.07 5.74
CA ILE A 72 -5.63 9.13 5.64
C ILE A 72 -6.66 9.67 4.65
N GLY A 73 -7.16 8.82 3.76
CA GLY A 73 -8.31 9.05 2.89
C GLY A 73 -9.42 8.07 3.25
N GLU A 74 -10.54 8.58 3.75
CA GLU A 74 -11.72 7.76 4.01
C GLU A 74 -12.78 7.99 2.94
N TYR A 75 -13.18 6.92 2.32
CA TYR A 75 -14.18 6.86 1.26
C TYR A 75 -15.26 5.84 1.61
N THR A 76 -16.29 5.76 0.81
CA THR A 76 -17.33 4.75 0.95
C THR A 76 -17.64 4.08 -0.39
N ILE A 77 -18.15 2.85 -0.33
CA ILE A 77 -18.60 2.12 -1.55
C ILE A 77 -19.75 2.82 -2.29
N ASN A 78 -20.38 3.82 -1.67
CA ASN A 78 -21.48 4.61 -2.25
C ASN A 78 -20.99 5.88 -2.99
N GLN A 79 -19.71 6.23 -2.86
CA GLN A 79 -19.14 7.34 -3.62
C GLN A 79 -18.87 6.91 -5.06
N GLN A 80 -18.90 7.86 -5.98
CA GLN A 80 -18.49 7.60 -7.36
C GLN A 80 -16.98 7.35 -7.41
N LEU A 81 -16.58 6.35 -8.19
CA LEU A 81 -15.16 6.00 -8.37
C LEU A 81 -14.32 7.23 -8.77
N ASP A 82 -14.83 8.03 -9.70
CA ASP A 82 -14.17 9.24 -10.19
C ASP A 82 -13.86 10.26 -9.09
N GLU A 83 -14.71 10.36 -8.09
CA GLU A 83 -14.49 11.28 -6.95
C GLU A 83 -13.30 10.80 -6.11
N ILE A 84 -13.23 9.51 -5.86
CA ILE A 84 -12.12 8.90 -5.11
C ILE A 84 -10.81 9.03 -5.89
N LEU A 85 -10.81 8.68 -7.18
CA LEU A 85 -9.63 8.80 -8.04
C LEU A 85 -9.14 10.25 -8.11
N ARG A 86 -10.07 11.20 -8.20
CA ARG A 86 -9.75 12.63 -8.22
C ARG A 86 -9.14 13.11 -6.91
N ASP A 87 -9.62 12.64 -5.76
CA ASP A 87 -9.05 12.98 -4.46
C ASP A 87 -7.64 12.40 -4.32
N ILE A 88 -7.44 11.12 -4.63
CA ILE A 88 -6.12 10.49 -4.64
C ILE A 88 -5.16 11.24 -5.56
N TYR A 89 -5.58 11.54 -6.78
CA TYR A 89 -4.76 12.26 -7.75
C TYR A 89 -4.37 13.67 -7.28
N LYS A 90 -5.28 14.39 -6.61
CA LYS A 90 -5.01 15.73 -6.05
C LYS A 90 -3.99 15.70 -4.91
N ARG A 91 -4.00 14.66 -4.09
CA ARG A 91 -3.05 14.49 -2.98
C ARG A 91 -1.65 14.13 -3.47
N LYS A 92 -1.53 13.58 -4.68
CA LYS A 92 -0.26 13.18 -5.30
C LYS A 92 0.59 12.31 -4.38
N PRO A 93 0.06 11.21 -3.84
CA PRO A 93 0.85 10.34 -3.01
C PRO A 93 1.94 9.63 -3.84
N ASP A 94 3.06 9.38 -3.20
CA ASP A 94 4.11 8.52 -3.73
C ASP A 94 3.75 7.05 -3.52
N MET A 95 3.09 6.77 -2.38
CA MET A 95 2.61 5.43 -2.01
C MET A 95 1.14 5.50 -1.59
N LEU A 96 0.36 4.57 -2.11
CA LEU A 96 -1.04 4.34 -1.76
C LEU A 96 -1.17 2.97 -1.10
N CYS A 97 -1.64 2.92 0.14
CA CYS A 97 -1.95 1.68 0.84
C CYS A 97 -3.46 1.56 1.03
N LEU A 98 -4.07 0.48 0.56
CA LEU A 98 -5.52 0.28 0.62
C LEU A 98 -5.89 -0.92 1.47
N SER A 99 -6.92 -0.77 2.29
CA SER A 99 -7.47 -1.85 3.10
C SER A 99 -8.54 -2.64 2.36
N CYS A 100 -8.41 -3.99 2.33
CA CYS A 100 -9.26 -4.89 1.59
C CYS A 100 -10.11 -5.75 2.52
N TYR A 101 -11.43 -5.61 2.37
CA TYR A 101 -12.46 -6.38 3.04
C TYR A 101 -13.44 -6.94 2.00
N ILE A 102 -14.25 -7.91 2.38
CA ILE A 102 -15.22 -8.56 1.49
C ILE A 102 -16.16 -7.58 0.77
N TRP A 103 -16.54 -6.50 1.44
CA TRP A 103 -17.46 -5.51 0.88
C TRP A 103 -16.82 -4.50 -0.07
N ASN A 104 -15.49 -4.34 -0.07
CA ASN A 104 -14.82 -3.32 -0.87
C ASN A 104 -13.79 -3.89 -1.85
N LEU A 105 -13.53 -5.18 -1.87
CA LEU A 105 -12.46 -5.78 -2.65
C LEU A 105 -12.51 -5.39 -4.13
N THR A 106 -13.66 -5.60 -4.78
CA THR A 106 -13.86 -5.25 -6.19
C THR A 106 -13.60 -3.76 -6.44
N TYR A 107 -14.07 -2.91 -5.51
CA TYR A 107 -13.91 -1.48 -5.61
C TYR A 107 -12.44 -1.04 -5.46
N VAL A 108 -11.72 -1.66 -4.52
CA VAL A 108 -10.27 -1.44 -4.32
C VAL A 108 -9.48 -1.88 -5.55
N GLU A 109 -9.81 -3.02 -6.14
CA GLU A 109 -9.16 -3.49 -7.37
C GLU A 109 -9.35 -2.51 -8.53
N GLU A 110 -10.55 -1.94 -8.66
CA GLU A 110 -10.84 -0.94 -9.69
C GLU A 110 -10.06 0.36 -9.44
N ILE A 111 -9.99 0.83 -8.19
CA ILE A 111 -9.14 1.98 -7.81
C ILE A 111 -7.68 1.70 -8.21
N CYS A 112 -7.13 0.53 -7.90
CA CYS A 112 -5.74 0.21 -8.25
C CYS A 112 -5.50 0.26 -9.76
N ARG A 113 -6.40 -0.32 -10.56
CA ARG A 113 -6.28 -0.33 -12.02
C ARG A 113 -6.35 1.08 -12.61
N GLU A 114 -7.32 1.88 -12.17
CA GLU A 114 -7.54 3.21 -12.73
C GLU A 114 -6.47 4.22 -12.26
N ILE A 115 -6.08 4.18 -10.98
CA ILE A 115 -5.06 5.12 -10.49
C ILE A 115 -3.68 4.86 -11.13
N LYS A 116 -3.33 3.60 -11.40
CA LYS A 116 -2.07 3.24 -12.08
C LYS A 116 -2.02 3.78 -13.52
N LYS A 117 -3.17 3.95 -14.19
CA LYS A 117 -3.22 4.55 -15.53
C LYS A 117 -2.85 6.04 -15.52
N VAL A 118 -3.29 6.77 -14.50
CA VAL A 118 -3.07 8.24 -14.39
C VAL A 118 -1.83 8.58 -13.57
N MET A 119 -1.36 7.68 -12.74
CA MET A 119 -0.16 7.79 -11.92
C MET A 119 0.70 6.52 -12.05
N PRO A 120 1.37 6.28 -13.19
CA PRO A 120 2.08 5.00 -13.44
C PRO A 120 3.19 4.69 -12.43
N GLN A 121 3.77 5.72 -11.81
CA GLN A 121 4.88 5.60 -10.85
C GLN A 121 4.42 5.44 -9.40
N ILE A 122 3.11 5.48 -9.12
CA ILE A 122 2.61 5.32 -7.76
C ILE A 122 2.91 3.90 -7.25
N ILE A 123 3.39 3.82 -6.03
CA ILE A 123 3.57 2.53 -5.34
C ILE A 123 2.24 2.15 -4.70
N ILE A 124 1.72 0.96 -4.99
CA ILE A 124 0.45 0.50 -4.45
C ILE A 124 0.65 -0.75 -3.59
N TRP A 125 0.26 -0.66 -2.32
CA TRP A 125 0.19 -1.78 -1.41
C TRP A 125 -1.23 -1.99 -0.92
N ILE A 126 -1.61 -3.25 -0.78
CA ILE A 126 -2.92 -3.62 -0.25
C ILE A 126 -2.76 -4.56 0.94
N GLY A 127 -3.71 -4.51 1.85
CA GLY A 127 -3.71 -5.37 3.04
C GLY A 127 -5.13 -5.62 3.54
N GLY A 128 -5.27 -6.49 4.50
CA GLY A 128 -6.55 -6.84 5.08
C GLY A 128 -6.95 -8.30 4.83
N PRO A 129 -8.09 -8.74 5.43
CA PRO A 129 -8.44 -10.16 5.46
C PRO A 129 -8.63 -10.79 4.07
N GLU A 130 -9.17 -10.04 3.11
CA GLU A 130 -9.49 -10.61 1.78
C GLU A 130 -8.28 -10.88 0.89
N VAL A 131 -7.14 -10.30 1.19
CA VAL A 131 -5.92 -10.44 0.37
C VAL A 131 -4.79 -11.16 1.11
N SER A 132 -4.94 -11.38 2.41
CA SER A 132 -3.89 -11.97 3.26
C SER A 132 -3.69 -13.46 3.05
N TYR A 133 -4.72 -14.22 2.63
CA TYR A 133 -4.65 -15.67 2.51
C TYR A 133 -3.85 -16.12 1.29
N ASP A 134 -4.07 -15.49 0.14
CA ASP A 134 -3.48 -15.90 -1.14
C ASP A 134 -2.88 -14.71 -1.88
N GLY A 135 -1.96 -14.01 -1.20
CA GLY A 135 -1.32 -12.81 -1.74
C GLY A 135 -0.63 -13.03 -3.09
N VAL A 136 -0.14 -14.24 -3.36
CA VAL A 136 0.48 -14.58 -4.64
C VAL A 136 -0.55 -14.50 -5.78
N LYS A 137 -1.69 -15.16 -5.64
CA LYS A 137 -2.76 -15.10 -6.64
C LYS A 137 -3.35 -13.68 -6.79
N VAL A 138 -3.38 -12.92 -5.68
CA VAL A 138 -3.79 -11.52 -5.75
C VAL A 138 -2.84 -10.72 -6.64
N LEU A 139 -1.52 -10.85 -6.47
CA LEU A 139 -0.52 -10.16 -7.29
C LEU A 139 -0.52 -10.63 -8.75
N GLU A 140 -0.78 -11.92 -9.01
CA GLU A 140 -0.94 -12.43 -10.37
C GLU A 140 -2.17 -11.83 -11.07
N ARG A 141 -3.28 -11.66 -10.33
CA ARG A 141 -4.55 -11.15 -10.84
C ARG A 141 -4.58 -9.62 -10.95
N LEU A 142 -3.83 -8.93 -10.10
CA LEU A 142 -3.81 -7.47 -9.99
C LEU A 142 -2.38 -6.95 -10.15
N PRO A 143 -1.86 -6.93 -11.38
CA PRO A 143 -0.49 -6.54 -11.68
C PRO A 143 -0.16 -5.07 -11.37
N GLU A 144 -1.15 -4.24 -11.12
CA GLU A 144 -1.03 -2.85 -10.72
C GLU A 144 -0.53 -2.69 -9.27
N VAL A 145 -0.67 -3.73 -8.45
CA VAL A 145 -0.27 -3.73 -7.04
C VAL A 145 1.17 -4.19 -6.90
N ASP A 146 1.96 -3.44 -6.14
CA ASP A 146 3.38 -3.70 -5.92
C ASP A 146 3.61 -4.69 -4.77
N GLY A 147 2.63 -4.84 -3.85
CA GLY A 147 2.73 -5.83 -2.78
C GLY A 147 1.48 -5.98 -1.91
N VAL A 148 1.47 -7.05 -1.13
CA VAL A 148 0.39 -7.39 -0.19
C VAL A 148 0.96 -7.48 1.23
N MET A 149 0.37 -6.70 2.16
CA MET A 149 0.65 -6.81 3.60
C MET A 149 -0.20 -7.92 4.21
N LYS A 150 0.44 -8.86 4.89
CA LYS A 150 -0.22 -10.02 5.52
C LYS A 150 -0.20 -9.92 7.04
N GLY A 151 -1.29 -10.30 7.66
CA GLY A 151 -1.42 -10.34 9.12
C GLY A 151 -1.57 -8.96 9.73
N GLU A 152 -1.05 -8.78 10.95
CA GLU A 152 -0.99 -7.48 11.61
C GLU A 152 -0.06 -6.55 10.85
N GLY A 153 -0.60 -5.40 10.46
CA GLY A 153 0.04 -4.51 9.49
C GLY A 153 1.00 -3.49 10.10
N GLU A 154 0.92 -3.21 11.40
CA GLU A 154 1.58 -2.05 12.03
C GLU A 154 3.10 -2.10 11.88
N GLN A 155 3.72 -3.21 12.30
CA GLN A 155 5.16 -3.38 12.17
C GLN A 155 5.57 -3.51 10.70
N THR A 156 4.81 -4.30 9.93
CA THR A 156 5.07 -4.50 8.49
C THR A 156 5.03 -3.18 7.72
N PHE A 157 4.12 -2.28 8.09
CA PHE A 157 4.03 -0.96 7.48
C PHE A 157 5.25 -0.09 7.80
N CYS A 158 5.71 -0.07 9.07
CA CYS A 158 6.95 0.63 9.42
C CYS A 158 8.16 0.09 8.64
N ASP A 159 8.29 -1.23 8.60
CA ASP A 159 9.36 -1.89 7.87
C ASP A 159 9.30 -1.56 6.36
N LEU A 160 8.09 -1.46 5.80
CA LEU A 160 7.87 -1.05 4.42
C LEU A 160 8.34 0.39 4.17
N LEU A 161 8.01 1.33 5.04
CA LEU A 161 8.47 2.72 4.96
C LEU A 161 10.00 2.77 4.97
N HIS A 162 10.65 2.11 5.92
CA HIS A 162 12.11 2.03 5.97
C HIS A 162 12.72 1.43 4.71
N PHE A 163 12.10 0.37 4.16
CA PHE A 163 12.57 -0.24 2.92
C PHE A 163 12.62 0.75 1.75
N TYR A 164 11.68 1.67 1.68
CA TYR A 164 11.66 2.68 0.62
C TYR A 164 12.49 3.94 0.94
N GLN A 165 12.85 4.17 2.22
CA GLN A 165 13.75 5.25 2.65
C GLN A 165 15.24 4.91 2.50
N ASP A 166 15.63 3.66 2.81
CA ASP A 166 17.05 3.22 2.81
C ASP A 166 17.65 3.12 1.40
N LYS A 167 17.00 3.70 0.42
CA LYS A 167 17.36 3.64 -0.99
C LYS A 167 17.44 5.01 -1.60
#